data_6ac97f6876ca2966f4fabdc4fdfabd97
#
_entry.id   6ac97f6876ca2966f4fabdc4fdfabd97
#
_cell.length_a   1.000
_cell.length_b   1.000
_cell.length_c   1.000
_cell.angle_alpha   90.00
_cell.angle_beta   90.00
_cell.angle_gamma   90.00
#
_symmetry.space_group_name_H-M   'P 1'
#
loop_
_entity.id
_entity.type
_entity.pdbx_description
1 polymer ?
#
loop_
_entity_poly.entity_id
_entity_poly.type
_entity_poly.pdbx_seq_one_letter_code
_entity_poly.pdbx_strand_id
1 'polypeptide(L)'
;MIHNTVLEAVGNTPIIRLRNMTGPEDAEILVKYEGLNVGGSIKTRTALNMIDDAEKRGLINENTVIVEPTSGNQGIGLALVGAVRGYKVKIIMPDSVSEERRKLVRHYGAEVILVHDNGNIGLCIEECVALALRMRDEDKNVFVPQQFENPANPEIQRQSTGREILSQVNKPIHGFCSGIGTGGTITGIGEVLKAANPDITIWAVEPENAAILSGGSIGTHVQMGIGDGVIPEILNQEIYEDVCIIKDEEALDTAKLLASKEGIMCGISSGTNVAAAIKLAKKLGKGKTVVTVLPDTAERYFSTPLFED
;
A
#
# COMPACT_ATOMS: atom_id res chain seq x y z
N MET A 1 9.79 16.31 20.64
CA MET A 1 8.76 17.03 19.86
C MET A 1 7.41 16.64 20.45
N ILE A 2 6.48 17.57 20.67
CA ILE A 2 5.13 17.28 21.16
C ILE A 2 4.18 17.48 19.99
N HIS A 3 3.38 16.47 19.68
CA HIS A 3 2.33 16.53 18.65
C HIS A 3 0.98 16.77 19.32
N ASN A 4 0.10 17.58 18.72
CA ASN A 4 -1.23 17.87 19.23
C ASN A 4 -2.21 16.74 18.92
N THR A 5 -1.98 16.03 17.81
CA THR A 5 -2.78 14.87 17.42
C THR A 5 -1.86 13.75 16.90
N VAL A 6 -2.36 12.53 16.91
CA VAL A 6 -1.62 11.38 16.34
C VAL A 6 -1.40 11.52 14.84
N LEU A 7 -2.24 12.30 14.13
CA LEU A 7 -2.10 12.54 12.69
C LEU A 7 -0.84 13.33 12.34
N GLU A 8 -0.35 14.18 13.23
CA GLU A 8 0.91 14.93 13.06
C GLU A 8 2.16 14.02 13.13
N ALA A 9 2.01 12.81 13.63
CA ALA A 9 3.07 11.80 13.68
C ALA A 9 3.09 10.88 12.45
N VAL A 10 2.18 11.09 11.48
CA VAL A 10 2.15 10.31 10.23
C VAL A 10 3.37 10.66 9.37
N GLY A 11 4.05 9.64 8.88
CA GLY A 11 5.25 9.82 8.05
C GLY A 11 6.56 9.71 8.82
N ASN A 12 7.64 10.18 8.22
CA ASN A 12 9.00 10.10 8.74
C ASN A 12 9.41 8.68 9.18
N THR A 13 8.88 7.67 8.50
CA THR A 13 9.21 6.28 8.77
C THR A 13 10.68 5.99 8.44
N PRO A 14 11.34 5.03 9.11
CA PRO A 14 12.74 4.76 8.87
C PRO A 14 13.00 4.05 7.54
N ILE A 15 14.23 4.20 7.04
CA ILE A 15 14.83 3.32 6.05
C ILE A 15 15.76 2.34 6.77
N ILE A 16 15.65 1.06 6.44
CA ILE A 16 16.46 -0.02 7.01
C ILE A 16 17.25 -0.69 5.88
N ARG A 17 18.53 -0.96 6.14
CA ARG A 17 19.38 -1.74 5.22
C ARG A 17 19.23 -3.22 5.53
N LEU A 18 18.88 -4.02 4.52
CA LEU A 18 18.90 -5.47 4.63
C LEU A 18 20.34 -5.96 4.53
N ARG A 19 20.76 -6.80 5.49
CA ARG A 19 22.14 -7.29 5.59
C ARG A 19 22.30 -8.74 5.21
N ASN A 20 21.22 -9.52 5.36
CA ASN A 20 21.28 -10.98 5.27
C ASN A 20 20.43 -11.53 4.11
N MET A 21 19.98 -10.63 3.21
CA MET A 21 19.07 -10.98 2.10
C MET A 21 19.75 -10.92 0.73
N THR A 22 21.00 -10.43 0.65
CA THR A 22 21.75 -10.28 -0.63
C THR A 22 23.16 -10.82 -0.49
N GLY A 23 23.75 -11.21 -1.63
CA GLY A 23 25.14 -11.64 -1.73
C GLY A 23 26.12 -10.46 -1.87
N PRO A 24 27.43 -10.73 -1.77
CA PRO A 24 28.48 -9.69 -1.79
C PRO A 24 28.65 -9.00 -3.16
N GLU A 25 28.14 -9.60 -4.24
CA GLU A 25 28.18 -9.05 -5.58
C GLU A 25 26.85 -8.39 -5.99
N ASP A 26 25.83 -8.42 -5.13
CA ASP A 26 24.54 -7.79 -5.38
C ASP A 26 24.57 -6.31 -4.99
N ALA A 27 23.64 -5.52 -5.50
CA ALA A 27 23.37 -4.19 -4.98
C ALA A 27 22.86 -4.26 -3.53
N GLU A 28 23.11 -3.21 -2.74
CA GLU A 28 22.47 -3.13 -1.43
C GLU A 28 20.97 -2.87 -1.57
N ILE A 29 20.20 -3.41 -0.62
CA ILE A 29 18.74 -3.18 -0.55
C ILE A 29 18.43 -2.35 0.69
N LEU A 30 17.71 -1.26 0.47
CA LEU A 30 17.16 -0.38 1.49
C LEU A 30 15.64 -0.48 1.45
N VAL A 31 15.01 -0.64 2.62
CA VAL A 31 13.56 -0.77 2.72
C VAL A 31 12.98 0.39 3.50
N LYS A 32 12.00 1.08 2.93
CA LYS A 32 11.19 2.10 3.60
C LYS A 32 10.12 1.39 4.41
N TYR A 33 10.28 1.37 5.74
CA TYR A 33 9.42 0.56 6.61
C TYR A 33 8.17 1.32 7.05
N GLU A 34 7.13 1.27 6.25
CA GLU A 34 5.83 1.89 6.50
C GLU A 34 4.98 1.16 7.56
N GLY A 35 5.35 -0.04 7.94
CA GLY A 35 4.76 -0.72 9.11
C GLY A 35 4.93 0.06 10.42
N LEU A 36 5.98 0.90 10.53
CA LEU A 36 6.20 1.77 11.69
C LEU A 36 5.45 3.10 11.59
N ASN A 37 4.65 3.31 10.56
CA ASN A 37 3.79 4.48 10.46
C ASN A 37 2.63 4.40 11.46
N VAL A 38 2.07 5.53 11.82
CA VAL A 38 0.81 5.59 12.57
C VAL A 38 -0.26 4.75 11.84
N GLY A 39 -1.01 3.93 12.58
CA GLY A 39 -1.96 2.99 11.99
C GLY A 39 -1.30 1.77 11.32
N GLY A 40 0.03 1.63 11.38
CA GLY A 40 0.79 0.44 10.96
C GLY A 40 0.85 0.19 9.46
N SER A 41 0.65 1.21 8.60
CA SER A 41 0.80 1.06 7.16
C SER A 41 0.98 2.37 6.40
N ILE A 42 1.44 2.27 5.16
CA ILE A 42 1.55 3.37 4.21
C ILE A 42 0.21 4.04 3.91
N LYS A 43 -0.91 3.31 4.06
CA LYS A 43 -2.23 3.81 3.71
C LYS A 43 -2.75 4.91 4.65
N THR A 44 -2.18 5.06 5.83
CA THR A 44 -2.51 6.21 6.70
C THR A 44 -2.11 7.53 6.05
N ARG A 45 -0.99 7.56 5.31
CA ARG A 45 -0.61 8.75 4.52
C ARG A 45 -1.67 9.06 3.46
N THR A 46 -2.07 8.04 2.72
CA THR A 46 -3.06 8.16 1.65
C THR A 46 -4.42 8.61 2.20
N ALA A 47 -4.91 7.95 3.26
CA ALA A 47 -6.18 8.29 3.89
C ALA A 47 -6.18 9.74 4.41
N LEU A 48 -5.14 10.14 5.12
CA LEU A 48 -5.01 11.49 5.65
C LEU A 48 -5.03 12.54 4.53
N ASN A 49 -4.22 12.35 3.48
CA ASN A 49 -4.14 13.33 2.40
C ASN A 49 -5.43 13.43 1.57
N MET A 50 -6.14 12.31 1.37
CA MET A 50 -7.42 12.32 0.67
C MET A 50 -8.49 13.08 1.45
N ILE A 51 -8.50 12.98 2.77
CA ILE A 51 -9.40 13.76 3.62
C ILE A 51 -8.98 15.22 3.68
N ASP A 52 -7.68 15.51 3.87
CA ASP A 52 -7.16 16.88 3.87
C ASP A 52 -7.45 17.62 2.54
N ASP A 53 -7.31 16.94 1.40
CA ASP A 53 -7.67 17.50 0.08
C ASP A 53 -9.17 17.77 -0.02
N ALA A 54 -10.00 16.82 0.42
CA ALA A 54 -11.45 16.98 0.40
C ALA A 54 -11.93 18.14 1.31
N GLU A 55 -11.33 18.30 2.50
CA GLU A 55 -11.58 19.44 3.39
C GLU A 55 -11.19 20.77 2.74
N LYS A 56 -9.95 20.85 2.18
CA LYS A 56 -9.45 22.06 1.51
C LYS A 56 -10.32 22.48 0.31
N ARG A 57 -10.87 21.50 -0.40
CA ARG A 57 -11.75 21.74 -1.55
C ARG A 57 -13.21 21.99 -1.16
N GLY A 58 -13.56 21.90 0.12
CA GLY A 58 -14.92 22.07 0.61
C GLY A 58 -15.89 20.95 0.17
N LEU A 59 -15.36 19.76 -0.13
CA LEU A 59 -16.16 18.60 -0.53
C LEU A 59 -16.81 17.89 0.65
N ILE A 60 -16.26 18.08 1.85
CA ILE A 60 -16.73 17.47 3.09
C ILE A 60 -16.88 18.51 4.21
N ASN A 61 -17.75 18.21 5.16
CA ASN A 61 -18.04 19.02 6.33
C ASN A 61 -18.38 18.13 7.53
N GLU A 62 -18.75 18.72 8.69
CA GLU A 62 -19.02 18.00 9.94
C GLU A 62 -20.17 16.96 9.85
N ASN A 63 -21.05 17.07 8.86
CA ASN A 63 -22.14 16.11 8.65
C ASN A 63 -21.77 14.97 7.69
N THR A 64 -20.57 15.01 7.12
CA THR A 64 -20.14 14.02 6.12
C THR A 64 -19.96 12.64 6.72
N VAL A 65 -20.42 11.64 5.98
CA VAL A 65 -20.15 10.22 6.21
C VAL A 65 -19.17 9.75 5.15
N ILE A 66 -17.97 9.38 5.55
CA ILE A 66 -16.95 8.82 4.65
C ILE A 66 -17.29 7.36 4.41
N VAL A 67 -17.43 6.96 3.15
CA VAL A 67 -17.70 5.58 2.74
C VAL A 67 -16.62 5.14 1.76
N GLU A 68 -15.94 4.02 2.03
CA GLU A 68 -14.91 3.50 1.10
C GLU A 68 -15.03 1.99 0.94
N PRO A 69 -15.08 1.50 -0.32
CA PRO A 69 -14.97 0.08 -0.60
C PRO A 69 -13.49 -0.32 -0.56
N THR A 70 -13.10 -1.10 0.43
CA THR A 70 -11.71 -1.57 0.57
C THR A 70 -11.60 -2.77 1.49
N SER A 71 -10.84 -3.76 1.08
CA SER A 71 -10.52 -4.95 1.89
C SER A 71 -9.33 -4.76 2.84
N GLY A 72 -8.68 -3.57 2.83
CA GLY A 72 -7.35 -3.49 3.41
C GLY A 72 -7.05 -2.26 4.27
N ASN A 73 -5.79 -1.90 4.21
CA ASN A 73 -5.17 -0.88 5.03
C ASN A 73 -5.75 0.53 4.83
N GLN A 74 -6.34 0.81 3.66
CA GLN A 74 -7.01 2.09 3.41
C GLN A 74 -8.20 2.30 4.34
N GLY A 75 -9.00 1.25 4.57
CA GLY A 75 -10.12 1.30 5.52
C GLY A 75 -9.66 1.58 6.95
N ILE A 76 -8.56 0.96 7.37
CA ILE A 76 -7.95 1.22 8.69
C ILE A 76 -7.47 2.68 8.77
N GLY A 77 -6.81 3.18 7.73
CA GLY A 77 -6.34 4.57 7.65
C GLY A 77 -7.49 5.58 7.72
N LEU A 78 -8.57 5.37 6.96
CA LEU A 78 -9.75 6.22 6.99
C LEU A 78 -10.46 6.17 8.34
N ALA A 79 -10.59 5.00 8.95
CA ALA A 79 -11.18 4.85 10.28
C ALA A 79 -10.37 5.61 11.34
N LEU A 80 -9.03 5.54 11.30
CA LEU A 80 -8.13 6.30 12.16
C LEU A 80 -8.30 7.81 11.96
N VAL A 81 -8.26 8.29 10.72
CA VAL A 81 -8.43 9.72 10.40
C VAL A 81 -9.81 10.20 10.85
N GLY A 82 -10.86 9.43 10.55
CA GLY A 82 -12.23 9.75 10.96
C GLY A 82 -12.38 9.85 12.47
N ALA A 83 -11.79 8.93 13.24
CA ALA A 83 -11.80 8.96 14.70
C ALA A 83 -11.18 10.25 15.27
N VAL A 84 -10.09 10.74 14.67
CA VAL A 84 -9.40 11.97 15.13
C VAL A 84 -10.11 13.24 14.66
N ARG A 85 -10.67 13.25 13.45
CA ARG A 85 -11.33 14.42 12.83
C ARG A 85 -12.82 14.51 13.19
N GLY A 86 -13.41 13.46 13.78
CA GLY A 86 -14.83 13.42 14.16
C GLY A 86 -15.78 13.02 13.02
N TYR A 87 -15.25 12.47 11.90
CA TYR A 87 -16.09 11.96 10.82
C TYR A 87 -16.68 10.59 11.12
N LYS A 88 -17.91 10.36 10.70
CA LYS A 88 -18.46 9.01 10.62
C LYS A 88 -17.82 8.29 9.43
N VAL A 89 -17.37 7.06 9.65
CA VAL A 89 -16.72 6.25 8.62
C VAL A 89 -17.44 4.92 8.48
N LYS A 90 -17.71 4.51 7.25
CA LYS A 90 -18.24 3.20 6.88
C LYS A 90 -17.29 2.56 5.88
N ILE A 91 -16.84 1.35 6.18
CA ILE A 91 -15.97 0.58 5.29
C ILE A 91 -16.74 -0.60 4.76
N ILE A 92 -16.84 -0.69 3.43
CA ILE A 92 -17.49 -1.79 2.72
C ILE A 92 -16.40 -2.78 2.30
N MET A 93 -16.56 -4.05 2.67
CA MET A 93 -15.56 -5.06 2.34
C MET A 93 -16.18 -6.45 2.17
N PRO A 94 -15.53 -7.34 1.38
CA PRO A 94 -15.90 -8.75 1.33
C PRO A 94 -15.88 -9.41 2.73
N ASP A 95 -16.78 -10.33 2.97
CA ASP A 95 -16.81 -11.12 4.22
C ASP A 95 -15.66 -12.15 4.32
N SER A 96 -14.97 -12.41 3.23
CA SER A 96 -13.74 -13.21 3.17
C SER A 96 -12.48 -12.51 3.68
N VAL A 97 -12.54 -11.17 3.93
CA VAL A 97 -11.42 -10.39 4.48
C VAL A 97 -11.08 -10.83 5.90
N SER A 98 -9.79 -10.86 6.24
CA SER A 98 -9.28 -11.27 7.54
C SER A 98 -9.97 -10.60 8.72
N GLU A 99 -10.19 -11.34 9.79
CA GLU A 99 -10.89 -10.84 10.99
C GLU A 99 -10.14 -9.70 11.65
N GLU A 100 -8.80 -9.73 11.61
CA GLU A 100 -7.93 -8.70 12.18
C GLU A 100 -8.22 -7.32 11.59
N ARG A 101 -8.37 -7.24 10.26
CA ARG A 101 -8.69 -5.97 9.58
C ARG A 101 -10.05 -5.44 9.97
N ARG A 102 -11.06 -6.33 10.03
CA ARG A 102 -12.42 -5.95 10.49
C ARG A 102 -12.41 -5.44 11.92
N LYS A 103 -11.66 -6.09 12.81
CA LYS A 103 -11.51 -5.68 14.21
C LYS A 103 -10.83 -4.31 14.34
N LEU A 104 -9.76 -4.08 13.59
CA LEU A 104 -9.05 -2.79 13.61
C LEU A 104 -9.95 -1.63 13.16
N VAL A 105 -10.68 -1.79 12.06
CA VAL A 105 -11.63 -0.77 11.57
C VAL A 105 -12.69 -0.46 12.63
N ARG A 106 -13.32 -1.48 13.20
CA ARG A 106 -14.35 -1.31 14.25
C ARG A 106 -13.79 -0.69 15.53
N HIS A 107 -12.54 -1.02 15.87
CA HIS A 107 -11.92 -0.50 17.09
C HIS A 107 -11.66 1.01 17.01
N TYR A 108 -11.44 1.56 15.82
CA TYR A 108 -11.42 3.01 15.59
C TYR A 108 -12.82 3.67 15.56
N GLY A 109 -13.89 2.90 15.75
CA GLY A 109 -15.27 3.39 15.78
C GLY A 109 -15.96 3.45 14.42
N ALA A 110 -15.34 2.95 13.35
CA ALA A 110 -15.95 2.89 12.03
C ALA A 110 -16.92 1.70 11.91
N GLU A 111 -17.97 1.86 11.11
CA GLU A 111 -18.90 0.80 10.73
C GLU A 111 -18.28 -0.08 9.64
N VAL A 112 -18.43 -1.38 9.76
CA VAL A 112 -18.03 -2.35 8.73
C VAL A 112 -19.27 -2.96 8.12
N ILE A 113 -19.45 -2.73 6.81
CA ILE A 113 -20.50 -3.32 5.99
C ILE A 113 -19.87 -4.47 5.20
N LEU A 114 -20.40 -5.68 5.40
CA LEU A 114 -19.89 -6.87 4.73
C LEU A 114 -20.74 -7.19 3.49
N VAL A 115 -20.06 -7.47 2.38
CA VAL A 115 -20.64 -8.03 1.16
C VAL A 115 -20.22 -9.49 1.07
N HIS A 116 -21.17 -10.38 0.76
CA HIS A 116 -20.91 -11.82 0.73
C HIS A 116 -20.07 -12.21 -0.49
N ASP A 117 -18.93 -12.87 -0.23
CA ASP A 117 -18.05 -13.40 -1.27
C ASP A 117 -18.52 -14.81 -1.66
N ASN A 118 -19.10 -14.92 -2.83
CA ASN A 118 -19.59 -16.18 -3.39
C ASN A 118 -18.48 -17.02 -4.07
N GLY A 119 -17.20 -16.79 -3.70
CA GLY A 119 -16.04 -17.47 -4.29
C GLY A 119 -15.52 -16.79 -5.56
N ASN A 120 -16.01 -15.60 -5.88
CA ASN A 120 -15.49 -14.74 -6.94
C ASN A 120 -15.17 -13.36 -6.37
N ILE A 121 -13.96 -13.21 -5.89
CA ILE A 121 -13.52 -11.98 -5.22
C ILE A 121 -13.61 -10.73 -6.13
N GLY A 122 -13.39 -10.88 -7.43
CA GLY A 122 -13.51 -9.77 -8.38
C GLY A 122 -14.92 -9.21 -8.42
N LEU A 123 -15.94 -10.07 -8.58
CA LEU A 123 -17.34 -9.65 -8.54
C LEU A 123 -17.73 -9.07 -7.18
N CYS A 124 -17.24 -9.66 -6.09
CA CYS A 124 -17.51 -9.13 -4.76
C CYS A 124 -16.93 -7.72 -4.55
N ILE A 125 -15.73 -7.44 -5.07
CA ILE A 125 -15.14 -6.10 -5.06
C ILE A 125 -15.99 -5.13 -5.89
N GLU A 126 -16.43 -5.52 -7.08
CA GLU A 126 -17.34 -4.70 -7.91
C GLU A 126 -18.65 -4.38 -7.18
N GLU A 127 -19.24 -5.36 -6.47
CA GLU A 127 -20.42 -5.13 -5.64
C GLU A 127 -20.17 -4.15 -4.48
N CYS A 128 -19.01 -4.23 -3.83
CA CYS A 128 -18.61 -3.29 -2.80
C CYS A 128 -18.53 -1.85 -3.36
N VAL A 129 -17.91 -1.69 -4.53
CA VAL A 129 -17.80 -0.39 -5.21
C VAL A 129 -19.19 0.12 -5.60
N ALA A 130 -20.02 -0.72 -6.22
CA ALA A 130 -21.38 -0.34 -6.61
C ALA A 130 -22.25 0.08 -5.41
N LEU A 131 -22.08 -0.59 -4.26
CA LEU A 131 -22.77 -0.21 -3.03
C LEU A 131 -22.32 1.16 -2.51
N ALA A 132 -21.01 1.44 -2.49
CA ALA A 132 -20.50 2.73 -2.07
C ALA A 132 -21.01 3.88 -2.95
N LEU A 133 -21.02 3.68 -4.28
CA LEU A 133 -21.50 4.67 -5.23
C LEU A 133 -23.01 4.90 -5.09
N ARG A 134 -23.81 3.85 -4.88
CA ARG A 134 -25.25 4.00 -4.60
C ARG A 134 -25.49 4.82 -3.33
N MET A 135 -24.75 4.54 -2.23
CA MET A 135 -24.88 5.31 -0.99
C MET A 135 -24.56 6.80 -1.21
N ARG A 136 -23.56 7.12 -2.03
CA ARG A 136 -23.23 8.50 -2.41
C ARG A 136 -24.38 9.15 -3.20
N ASP A 137 -24.97 8.43 -4.13
CA ASP A 137 -26.01 8.96 -5.00
C ASP A 137 -27.35 9.15 -4.25
N GLU A 138 -27.59 8.36 -3.19
CA GLU A 138 -28.78 8.44 -2.34
C GLU A 138 -28.68 9.47 -1.21
N ASP A 139 -27.47 9.75 -0.71
CA ASP A 139 -27.25 10.72 0.39
C ASP A 139 -26.09 11.67 0.06
N LYS A 140 -26.44 12.94 -0.13
CA LYS A 140 -25.49 14.04 -0.40
C LYS A 140 -24.41 14.25 0.69
N ASN A 141 -24.61 13.71 1.88
CA ASN A 141 -23.61 13.76 2.95
C ASN A 141 -22.59 12.62 2.83
N VAL A 142 -22.79 11.66 1.94
CA VAL A 142 -21.83 10.59 1.70
C VAL A 142 -20.71 11.07 0.79
N PHE A 143 -19.48 10.90 1.25
CA PHE A 143 -18.27 11.12 0.47
C PHE A 143 -17.52 9.80 0.28
N VAL A 144 -17.22 9.45 -0.96
CA VAL A 144 -16.44 8.27 -1.33
C VAL A 144 -15.06 8.73 -1.81
N PRO A 145 -13.99 8.49 -1.05
CA PRO A 145 -12.63 8.93 -1.41
C PRO A 145 -12.10 8.37 -2.73
N GLN A 146 -12.46 7.15 -3.10
CA GLN A 146 -12.08 6.47 -4.36
C GLN A 146 -10.55 6.34 -4.54
N GLN A 147 -9.91 5.52 -3.73
CA GLN A 147 -8.44 5.40 -3.68
C GLN A 147 -7.77 5.05 -5.02
N PHE A 148 -8.48 4.43 -5.98
CA PHE A 148 -7.95 4.03 -7.30
C PHE A 148 -7.98 5.15 -8.34
N GLU A 149 -8.73 6.23 -8.08
CA GLU A 149 -8.96 7.34 -9.00
C GLU A 149 -8.50 8.69 -8.43
N ASN A 150 -8.40 8.80 -7.11
CA ASN A 150 -8.13 10.07 -6.43
C ASN A 150 -6.65 10.49 -6.53
N PRO A 151 -6.34 11.62 -7.19
CA PRO A 151 -4.97 12.09 -7.35
C PRO A 151 -4.26 12.47 -6.05
N ALA A 152 -5.00 12.69 -4.95
CA ALA A 152 -4.42 12.92 -3.64
C ALA A 152 -3.64 11.69 -3.10
N ASN A 153 -3.92 10.49 -3.63
CA ASN A 153 -3.19 9.27 -3.28
C ASN A 153 -1.72 9.32 -3.77
N PRO A 154 -1.39 9.39 -5.06
CA PRO A 154 0.01 9.53 -5.48
C PRO A 154 0.65 10.83 -5.01
N GLU A 155 -0.13 11.89 -4.83
CA GLU A 155 0.40 13.19 -4.41
C GLU A 155 1.07 13.15 -3.04
N ILE A 156 0.49 12.47 -2.05
CA ILE A 156 1.15 12.34 -0.74
C ILE A 156 2.45 11.53 -0.82
N GLN A 157 2.53 10.57 -1.73
CA GLN A 157 3.76 9.81 -1.93
C GLN A 157 4.86 10.69 -2.55
N ARG A 158 4.49 11.65 -3.44
CA ARG A 158 5.42 12.66 -3.96
C ARG A 158 5.87 13.62 -2.87
N GLN A 159 4.92 14.16 -2.12
CA GLN A 159 5.18 15.22 -1.15
C GLN A 159 5.93 14.73 0.10
N SER A 160 5.73 13.47 0.48
CA SER A 160 6.30 12.91 1.71
C SER A 160 7.20 11.71 1.46
N THR A 161 6.68 10.53 1.15
CA THR A 161 7.44 9.27 1.12
C THR A 161 8.63 9.31 0.18
N GLY A 162 8.46 9.81 -1.05
CA GLY A 162 9.56 9.93 -2.03
C GLY A 162 10.64 10.91 -1.57
N ARG A 163 10.24 12.05 -0.99
CA ARG A 163 11.20 13.05 -0.46
C ARG A 163 11.91 12.55 0.79
N GLU A 164 11.19 11.83 1.68
CA GLU A 164 11.81 11.17 2.83
C GLU A 164 12.87 10.18 2.39
N ILE A 165 12.59 9.35 1.37
CA ILE A 165 13.55 8.38 0.81
C ILE A 165 14.81 9.13 0.32
N LEU A 166 14.67 10.17 -0.49
CA LEU A 166 15.82 10.93 -0.98
C LEU A 166 16.66 11.53 0.15
N SER A 167 16.01 12.14 1.15
CA SER A 167 16.71 12.78 2.26
C SER A 167 17.40 11.77 3.18
N GLN A 168 16.79 10.61 3.41
CA GLN A 168 17.32 9.57 4.31
C GLN A 168 18.43 8.72 3.68
N VAL A 169 18.34 8.45 2.37
CA VAL A 169 19.36 7.65 1.66
C VAL A 169 20.63 8.45 1.43
N ASN A 170 20.53 9.73 1.10
CA ASN A 170 21.63 10.67 0.92
C ASN A 170 22.78 10.16 0.02
N LYS A 171 22.47 9.37 -1.00
CA LYS A 171 23.35 8.85 -2.04
C LYS A 171 22.55 8.44 -3.27
N PRO A 172 23.18 8.18 -4.43
CA PRO A 172 22.46 7.75 -5.63
C PRO A 172 21.63 6.49 -5.38
N ILE A 173 20.36 6.53 -5.77
CA ILE A 173 19.45 5.37 -5.82
C ILE A 173 19.43 4.92 -7.27
N HIS A 174 19.73 3.65 -7.52
CA HIS A 174 19.90 3.10 -8.87
C HIS A 174 18.70 2.22 -9.28
N GLY A 175 17.95 1.72 -8.31
CA GLY A 175 16.76 0.92 -8.56
C GLY A 175 15.66 1.18 -7.54
N PHE A 176 14.42 1.09 -7.99
CA PHE A 176 13.23 1.12 -7.15
C PHE A 176 12.22 0.09 -7.65
N CYS A 177 11.56 -0.62 -6.76
CA CYS A 177 10.45 -1.49 -7.13
C CYS A 177 9.33 -1.41 -6.10
N SER A 178 8.09 -1.60 -6.55
CA SER A 178 6.92 -1.60 -5.69
C SER A 178 5.77 -2.38 -6.30
N GLY A 179 5.07 -3.15 -5.46
CA GLY A 179 3.83 -3.84 -5.81
C GLY A 179 2.72 -2.85 -6.16
N ILE A 180 1.89 -3.26 -7.12
CA ILE A 180 0.79 -2.46 -7.64
C ILE A 180 -0.52 -2.90 -6.99
N GLY A 181 -1.05 -2.08 -6.07
CA GLY A 181 -2.45 -2.07 -5.68
C GLY A 181 -3.12 -0.89 -6.38
N THR A 182 -3.29 0.24 -5.69
CA THR A 182 -3.80 1.47 -6.33
C THR A 182 -2.83 2.17 -7.27
N GLY A 183 -1.56 1.75 -7.32
CA GLY A 183 -0.53 2.41 -8.14
C GLY A 183 0.04 3.71 -7.54
N GLY A 184 -0.60 4.28 -6.52
CA GLY A 184 -0.19 5.57 -5.95
C GLY A 184 1.22 5.59 -5.39
N THR A 185 1.68 4.49 -4.77
CA THR A 185 3.02 4.37 -4.19
C THR A 185 4.12 4.44 -5.27
N ILE A 186 4.02 3.58 -6.29
CA ILE A 186 5.04 3.56 -7.35
C ILE A 186 5.02 4.85 -8.17
N THR A 187 3.84 5.38 -8.46
CA THR A 187 3.68 6.64 -9.17
C THR A 187 4.35 7.78 -8.42
N GLY A 188 3.92 8.03 -7.18
CA GLY A 188 4.40 9.20 -6.44
C GLY A 188 5.87 9.11 -6.06
N ILE A 189 6.34 7.95 -5.54
CA ILE A 189 7.76 7.75 -5.21
C ILE A 189 8.60 7.70 -6.48
N GLY A 190 8.18 6.93 -7.48
CA GLY A 190 8.92 6.75 -8.74
C GLY A 190 9.19 8.07 -9.45
N GLU A 191 8.19 8.95 -9.56
CA GLU A 191 8.35 10.28 -10.18
C GLU A 191 9.37 11.14 -9.43
N VAL A 192 9.35 11.15 -8.10
CA VAL A 192 10.34 11.88 -7.28
C VAL A 192 11.74 11.33 -7.47
N LEU A 193 11.89 10.00 -7.47
CA LEU A 193 13.19 9.36 -7.65
C LEU A 193 13.73 9.54 -9.07
N LYS A 194 12.85 9.44 -10.08
CA LYS A 194 13.24 9.64 -11.49
C LYS A 194 13.61 11.10 -11.80
N ALA A 195 12.94 12.04 -11.15
CA ALA A 195 13.32 13.45 -11.23
C ALA A 195 14.70 13.72 -10.60
N ALA A 196 15.09 13.00 -9.55
CA ALA A 196 16.40 13.12 -8.91
C ALA A 196 17.50 12.34 -9.65
N ASN A 197 17.17 11.22 -10.28
CA ASN A 197 18.05 10.40 -11.10
C ASN A 197 17.28 9.85 -12.30
N PRO A 198 17.37 10.47 -13.49
CA PRO A 198 16.69 10.01 -14.70
C PRO A 198 17.05 8.59 -15.15
N ASP A 199 18.23 8.08 -14.76
CA ASP A 199 18.76 6.77 -15.13
C ASP A 199 18.36 5.67 -14.12
N ILE A 200 17.48 5.97 -13.15
CA ILE A 200 17.00 4.99 -12.17
C ILE A 200 16.16 3.91 -12.86
N THR A 201 16.45 2.65 -12.59
CA THR A 201 15.63 1.52 -13.02
C THR A 201 14.45 1.34 -12.08
N ILE A 202 13.21 1.44 -12.59
CA ILE A 202 11.99 1.25 -11.81
C ILE A 202 11.23 0.03 -12.31
N TRP A 203 10.88 -0.88 -11.42
CA TRP A 203 10.05 -2.05 -11.70
C TRP A 203 8.71 -1.98 -11.00
N ALA A 204 7.62 -2.19 -11.76
CA ALA A 204 6.34 -2.56 -11.21
C ALA A 204 6.38 -4.02 -10.75
N VAL A 205 5.63 -4.37 -9.72
CA VAL A 205 5.60 -5.75 -9.21
C VAL A 205 4.15 -6.22 -9.12
N GLU A 206 3.90 -7.41 -9.64
CA GLU A 206 2.58 -8.05 -9.66
C GLU A 206 2.62 -9.47 -9.09
N PRO A 207 1.54 -9.94 -8.44
CA PRO A 207 1.34 -11.36 -8.18
C PRO A 207 1.19 -12.16 -9.47
N GLU A 208 1.75 -13.38 -9.54
CA GLU A 208 1.64 -14.25 -10.71
C GLU A 208 0.18 -14.49 -11.12
N ASN A 209 -0.71 -14.69 -10.14
CA ASN A 209 -2.13 -14.96 -10.37
C ASN A 209 -2.98 -13.69 -10.60
N ALA A 210 -2.36 -12.50 -10.64
CA ALA A 210 -3.04 -11.23 -10.94
C ALA A 210 -2.11 -10.29 -11.72
N ALA A 211 -1.41 -10.83 -12.72
CA ALA A 211 -0.41 -10.12 -13.52
C ALA A 211 -1.06 -9.31 -14.65
N ILE A 212 -1.91 -8.35 -14.32
CA ILE A 212 -2.75 -7.57 -15.26
C ILE A 212 -1.90 -6.67 -16.17
N LEU A 213 -0.87 -6.01 -15.64
CA LEU A 213 0.04 -5.16 -16.43
C LEU A 213 0.83 -5.99 -17.45
N SER A 214 1.05 -7.27 -17.16
CA SER A 214 1.73 -8.23 -18.03
C SER A 214 0.77 -8.93 -19.01
N GLY A 215 -0.50 -8.50 -19.10
CA GLY A 215 -1.50 -9.07 -20.01
C GLY A 215 -2.17 -10.35 -19.50
N GLY A 216 -2.02 -10.67 -18.22
CA GLY A 216 -2.71 -11.77 -17.55
C GLY A 216 -4.12 -11.41 -17.13
N SER A 217 -4.73 -12.29 -16.35
CA SER A 217 -6.07 -12.13 -15.76
C SER A 217 -6.01 -12.21 -14.24
N ILE A 218 -7.07 -11.70 -13.58
CA ILE A 218 -7.19 -11.84 -12.13
C ILE A 218 -7.49 -13.30 -11.78
N GLY A 219 -6.74 -13.81 -10.79
CA GLY A 219 -6.96 -15.08 -10.12
C GLY A 219 -6.75 -14.94 -8.62
N THR A 220 -6.96 -16.02 -7.89
CA THR A 220 -6.76 -16.05 -6.43
C THR A 220 -5.27 -16.03 -6.09
N HIS A 221 -4.88 -15.14 -5.18
CA HIS A 221 -3.54 -15.04 -4.62
C HIS A 221 -3.61 -14.57 -3.16
N VAL A 222 -2.51 -14.76 -2.42
CA VAL A 222 -2.41 -14.38 -0.99
C VAL A 222 -1.73 -13.03 -0.76
N GLN A 223 -1.24 -12.36 -1.78
CA GLN A 223 -0.46 -11.11 -1.71
C GLN A 223 -1.39 -9.89 -1.51
N MET A 224 -2.07 -9.87 -0.37
CA MET A 224 -3.10 -8.88 -0.06
C MET A 224 -2.59 -7.43 -0.13
N GLY A 225 -3.40 -6.54 -0.72
CA GLY A 225 -3.12 -5.11 -0.87
C GLY A 225 -2.43 -4.72 -2.17
N ILE A 226 -2.18 -5.70 -3.03
CA ILE A 226 -1.71 -5.54 -4.42
C ILE A 226 -2.45 -6.56 -5.30
N GLY A 227 -2.41 -6.36 -6.63
CA GLY A 227 -3.03 -7.31 -7.57
C GLY A 227 -4.55 -7.29 -7.54
N ASP A 228 -5.18 -6.11 -7.46
CA ASP A 228 -6.63 -5.95 -7.34
C ASP A 228 -7.39 -6.19 -8.68
N GLY A 229 -6.72 -6.66 -9.72
CA GLY A 229 -7.33 -7.08 -10.99
C GLY A 229 -7.69 -5.95 -11.96
N VAL A 230 -7.31 -4.73 -11.65
CA VAL A 230 -7.55 -3.54 -12.48
C VAL A 230 -6.27 -2.74 -12.66
N ILE A 231 -6.19 -1.99 -13.76
CA ILE A 231 -5.14 -0.95 -13.94
C ILE A 231 -5.72 0.35 -13.39
N PRO A 232 -5.19 0.88 -12.26
CA PRO A 232 -5.74 2.08 -11.64
C PRO A 232 -5.54 3.33 -12.51
N GLU A 233 -6.50 4.25 -12.50
CA GLU A 233 -6.38 5.51 -13.25
C GLU A 233 -5.21 6.39 -12.79
N ILE A 234 -4.89 6.34 -11.50
CA ILE A 234 -3.78 7.12 -10.92
C ILE A 234 -2.40 6.49 -11.12
N LEU A 235 -2.32 5.31 -11.75
CA LEU A 235 -1.05 4.67 -12.08
C LEU A 235 -0.40 5.36 -13.27
N ASN A 236 0.77 5.94 -13.07
CA ASN A 236 1.62 6.39 -14.17
C ASN A 236 2.32 5.17 -14.79
N GLN A 237 1.79 4.66 -15.90
CA GLN A 237 2.33 3.49 -16.58
C GLN A 237 3.68 3.75 -17.27
N GLU A 238 4.10 5.00 -17.45
CA GLU A 238 5.37 5.37 -18.03
C GLU A 238 6.52 5.47 -17.01
N ILE A 239 6.20 5.29 -15.71
CA ILE A 239 7.19 5.45 -14.65
C ILE A 239 8.11 4.23 -14.50
N TYR A 240 7.68 3.05 -14.87
CA TYR A 240 8.43 1.81 -14.76
C TYR A 240 8.87 1.28 -16.14
N GLU A 241 9.97 0.58 -16.16
CA GLU A 241 10.58 0.01 -17.40
C GLU A 241 10.21 -1.45 -17.59
N ASP A 242 9.87 -2.15 -16.51
CA ASP A 242 9.65 -3.60 -16.51
C ASP A 242 8.64 -3.98 -15.42
N VAL A 243 8.02 -5.14 -15.57
CA VAL A 243 7.07 -5.72 -14.62
C VAL A 243 7.64 -7.02 -14.06
N CYS A 244 7.88 -7.06 -12.77
CA CYS A 244 8.39 -8.24 -12.08
C CYS A 244 7.24 -9.04 -11.48
N ILE A 245 7.07 -10.27 -11.96
CA ILE A 245 6.05 -11.19 -11.46
C ILE A 245 6.62 -11.99 -10.28
N ILE A 246 5.86 -12.07 -9.18
CA ILE A 246 6.22 -12.79 -7.96
C ILE A 246 5.13 -13.80 -7.60
N LYS A 247 5.55 -15.04 -7.34
CA LYS A 247 4.68 -16.12 -6.87
C LYS A 247 4.31 -15.96 -5.41
N ASP A 248 3.16 -16.51 -5.02
CA ASP A 248 2.68 -16.48 -3.63
C ASP A 248 3.68 -17.12 -2.66
N GLU A 249 4.25 -18.28 -3.02
CA GLU A 249 5.27 -18.96 -2.23
C GLU A 249 6.52 -18.08 -2.04
N GLU A 250 7.01 -17.46 -3.10
CA GLU A 250 8.18 -16.56 -3.05
C GLU A 250 7.91 -15.35 -2.14
N ALA A 251 6.70 -14.79 -2.19
CA ALA A 251 6.30 -13.67 -1.35
C ALA A 251 6.23 -14.05 0.14
N LEU A 252 5.61 -15.21 0.44
CA LEU A 252 5.49 -15.74 1.80
C LEU A 252 6.87 -16.07 2.40
N ASP A 253 7.70 -16.82 1.66
CA ASP A 253 9.04 -17.18 2.10
C ASP A 253 9.91 -15.95 2.37
N THR A 254 9.85 -14.96 1.48
CA THR A 254 10.60 -13.71 1.66
C THR A 254 10.13 -12.94 2.89
N ALA A 255 8.82 -12.89 3.17
CA ALA A 255 8.30 -12.26 4.39
C ALA A 255 8.74 -13.02 5.66
N LYS A 256 8.71 -14.36 5.66
CA LYS A 256 9.23 -15.21 6.74
C LYS A 256 10.75 -15.01 6.94
N LEU A 257 11.51 -14.87 5.84
CA LEU A 257 12.95 -14.57 5.90
C LEU A 257 13.25 -13.17 6.45
N LEU A 258 12.46 -12.15 6.10
CA LEU A 258 12.58 -10.80 6.69
C LEU A 258 12.43 -10.85 8.20
N ALA A 259 11.47 -11.61 8.73
CA ALA A 259 11.31 -11.80 10.17
C ALA A 259 12.50 -12.54 10.79
N SER A 260 12.91 -13.66 10.21
CA SER A 260 13.94 -14.55 10.82
C SER A 260 15.37 -14.07 10.61
N LYS A 261 15.68 -13.33 9.54
CA LYS A 261 17.04 -12.88 9.20
C LYS A 261 17.31 -11.42 9.52
N GLU A 262 16.29 -10.57 9.43
CA GLU A 262 16.41 -9.12 9.60
C GLU A 262 15.65 -8.60 10.84
N GLY A 263 14.83 -9.45 11.48
CA GLY A 263 13.99 -9.05 12.62
C GLY A 263 12.83 -8.12 12.23
N ILE A 264 12.42 -8.14 10.96
CA ILE A 264 11.39 -7.26 10.43
C ILE A 264 10.10 -8.05 10.22
N MET A 265 9.11 -7.84 11.10
CA MET A 265 7.78 -8.41 10.97
C MET A 265 6.91 -7.55 10.05
N CYS A 266 6.63 -8.03 8.84
CA CYS A 266 5.91 -7.30 7.81
C CYS A 266 4.89 -8.17 7.08
N GLY A 267 3.94 -7.54 6.37
CA GLY A 267 2.92 -8.24 5.60
C GLY A 267 3.44 -8.92 4.33
N ILE A 268 2.58 -9.71 3.69
CA ILE A 268 2.94 -10.54 2.53
C ILE A 268 3.42 -9.68 1.36
N SER A 269 2.77 -8.54 1.07
CA SER A 269 3.19 -7.62 0.00
C SER A 269 4.57 -7.00 0.24
N SER A 270 5.04 -6.95 1.49
CA SER A 270 6.43 -6.60 1.80
C SER A 270 7.40 -7.68 1.33
N GLY A 271 7.04 -8.95 1.52
CA GLY A 271 7.78 -10.09 0.97
C GLY A 271 7.85 -10.03 -0.56
N THR A 272 6.72 -9.73 -1.22
CA THR A 272 6.66 -9.50 -2.67
C THR A 272 7.64 -8.42 -3.12
N ASN A 273 7.61 -7.27 -2.46
CA ASN A 273 8.47 -6.14 -2.78
C ASN A 273 9.96 -6.47 -2.60
N VAL A 274 10.30 -7.16 -1.53
CA VAL A 274 11.70 -7.55 -1.26
C VAL A 274 12.17 -8.66 -2.20
N ALA A 275 11.32 -9.62 -2.56
CA ALA A 275 11.65 -10.63 -3.57
C ALA A 275 12.00 -9.96 -4.92
N ALA A 276 11.20 -9.00 -5.35
CA ALA A 276 11.49 -8.20 -6.55
C ALA A 276 12.77 -7.37 -6.38
N ALA A 277 12.98 -6.75 -5.21
CA ALA A 277 14.18 -5.98 -4.92
C ALA A 277 15.45 -6.82 -4.97
N ILE A 278 15.41 -8.09 -4.52
CA ILE A 278 16.53 -9.05 -4.63
C ILE A 278 16.84 -9.35 -6.10
N LYS A 279 15.82 -9.57 -6.94
CA LYS A 279 16.02 -9.77 -8.40
C LYS A 279 16.64 -8.54 -9.05
N LEU A 280 16.15 -7.35 -8.70
CA LEU A 280 16.69 -6.08 -9.20
C LEU A 280 18.11 -5.82 -8.69
N ALA A 281 18.40 -6.13 -7.42
CA ALA A 281 19.75 -5.99 -6.85
C ALA A 281 20.78 -6.90 -7.55
N LYS A 282 20.41 -8.11 -7.89
CA LYS A 282 21.24 -9.02 -8.70
C LYS A 282 21.50 -8.48 -10.11
N LYS A 283 20.46 -7.92 -10.74
CA LYS A 283 20.56 -7.33 -12.08
C LYS A 283 21.50 -6.11 -12.10
N LEU A 284 21.41 -5.25 -11.09
CA LEU A 284 22.22 -4.02 -11.03
C LEU A 284 23.65 -4.24 -10.52
N GLY A 285 23.86 -5.23 -9.65
CA GLY A 285 25.16 -5.63 -9.15
C GLY A 285 25.76 -4.72 -8.10
N LYS A 286 26.96 -5.06 -7.67
CA LYS A 286 27.72 -4.42 -6.60
C LYS A 286 27.92 -2.93 -6.80
N GLY A 287 27.88 -2.18 -5.69
CA GLY A 287 28.09 -0.73 -5.69
C GLY A 287 26.83 0.08 -6.06
N LYS A 288 25.73 -0.61 -6.35
CA LYS A 288 24.44 0.02 -6.62
C LYS A 288 23.52 -0.03 -5.41
N THR A 289 22.47 0.77 -5.41
CA THR A 289 21.48 0.87 -4.33
C THR A 289 20.08 0.68 -4.90
N VAL A 290 19.35 -0.29 -4.36
CA VAL A 290 17.94 -0.54 -4.64
C VAL A 290 17.12 -0.11 -3.42
N VAL A 291 16.00 0.55 -3.65
CA VAL A 291 15.02 0.92 -2.63
C VAL A 291 13.71 0.20 -2.91
N THR A 292 13.04 -0.25 -1.87
CA THR A 292 11.65 -0.70 -1.93
C THR A 292 10.90 -0.32 -0.66
N VAL A 293 9.60 -0.63 -0.60
CA VAL A 293 8.72 -0.28 0.51
C VAL A 293 8.23 -1.55 1.22
N LEU A 294 8.19 -1.53 2.54
CA LEU A 294 7.47 -2.49 3.36
C LEU A 294 6.14 -1.86 3.79
N PRO A 295 5.02 -2.16 3.10
CA PRO A 295 3.79 -1.36 3.23
C PRO A 295 3.11 -1.43 4.59
N ASP A 296 3.21 -2.53 5.32
CA ASP A 296 2.53 -2.74 6.60
C ASP A 296 3.20 -3.77 7.50
N THR A 297 2.54 -4.05 8.65
CA THR A 297 2.99 -5.00 9.68
C THR A 297 2.37 -6.38 9.51
N ALA A 298 3.00 -7.41 10.10
CA ALA A 298 2.58 -8.80 10.00
C ALA A 298 1.33 -9.15 10.82
N GLU A 299 1.01 -8.42 11.90
CA GLU A 299 -0.09 -8.75 12.83
C GLU A 299 -1.47 -8.74 12.17
N ARG A 300 -1.59 -8.12 10.99
CA ARG A 300 -2.82 -8.10 10.17
C ARG A 300 -3.09 -9.41 9.44
N TYR A 301 -2.15 -10.35 9.53
CA TYR A 301 -2.09 -11.58 8.74
C TYR A 301 -2.06 -12.83 9.59
N PHE A 302 -2.33 -12.75 10.92
CA PHE A 302 -2.28 -13.91 11.81
C PHE A 302 -3.16 -15.07 11.37
N SER A 303 -4.30 -14.79 10.73
CA SER A 303 -5.22 -15.80 10.20
C SER A 303 -4.94 -16.19 8.73
N THR A 304 -3.73 -15.97 8.23
CA THR A 304 -3.35 -16.23 6.82
C THR A 304 -2.17 -17.19 6.73
N PRO A 305 -1.86 -17.73 5.53
CA PRO A 305 -0.71 -18.61 5.32
C PRO A 305 0.66 -18.06 5.72
N LEU A 306 0.77 -16.74 5.97
CA LEU A 306 2.01 -16.16 6.47
C LEU A 306 2.45 -16.76 7.82
N PHE A 307 1.49 -17.16 8.67
CA PHE A 307 1.69 -17.71 10.00
C PHE A 307 1.37 -19.21 10.12
N GLU A 308 1.04 -19.83 8.99
CA GLU A 308 0.94 -21.29 8.93
C GLU A 308 2.32 -21.93 8.81
N ASP A 309 2.53 -23.09 9.52
CA ASP A 309 3.78 -23.87 9.52
C ASP A 309 4.01 -24.63 8.20
#